data_5bc01957c49dd7e1fa42d0bd6f951607
#
_entry.id   5bc01957c49dd7e1fa42d0bd6f951607
#
_cell.length_a   1.000
_cell.length_b   1.000
_cell.length_c   1.000
_cell.angle_alpha   90.00
_cell.angle_beta   90.00
_cell.angle_gamma   90.00
#
_symmetry.space_group_name_H-M   'P 1'
#
loop_
_entity.id
_entity.type
_entity.pdbx_description
1 polymer ?
#
loop_
_entity_poly.entity_id
_entity_poly.type
_entity_poly.pdbx_seq_one_letter_code
_entity_poly.pdbx_strand_id
1 'polypeptide(L)'
;MKKYTPLLLSAIFVLQCQSSKKTMLTSDGFPQELVQFIPYKNNPVFSATGASTWDKEIRERGYILREDGIYHLWYTGYTNIDSVKWLGYATSPDGYNWTRYKENPIYNLGWVEDICVVKSEGVYYMFAEGKGDTAHMLTSTDRIHWTEQGNLDIRRADGNSISKGSFGTPFVMKEKDLWYLFYEREDLGIWLATSKDLKIWTNVQDEPVLKMGPESYDQYAVAMNQVVKYKGRYYGYYHASAFKDWHEWSTNVAVSDDLLHWKKYAGNPVVGNNKSSGILVNDGKRYRLYTMHPEVNVYFPEVKKTPK
;
A
#
# COMPACT_ATOMS: atom_id res chain seq x y z
N MET A 1 41.05 -53.12 30.01
CA MET A 1 39.79 -53.09 29.25
C MET A 1 38.86 -52.12 29.95
N LYS A 2 38.69 -50.92 29.38
CA LYS A 2 37.78 -49.87 29.91
C LYS A 2 36.47 -49.97 29.14
N LYS A 3 35.35 -50.23 29.88
CA LYS A 3 33.99 -50.29 29.35
C LYS A 3 33.47 -48.83 29.18
N TYR A 4 33.07 -48.46 27.96
CA TYR A 4 32.34 -47.24 27.69
C TYR A 4 30.85 -47.53 27.69
N THR A 5 30.10 -46.81 28.53
CA THR A 5 28.64 -46.83 28.58
C THR A 5 28.14 -45.66 27.69
N PRO A 6 27.25 -45.91 26.73
CA PRO A 6 26.71 -44.80 25.95
C PRO A 6 25.60 -44.06 26.73
N LEU A 7 25.73 -42.75 26.85
CA LEU A 7 24.68 -41.86 27.35
C LEU A 7 23.63 -41.65 26.23
N LEU A 8 22.42 -42.15 26.43
CA LEU A 8 21.27 -41.82 25.59
C LEU A 8 20.80 -40.40 25.94
N LEU A 9 21.00 -39.44 25.05
CA LEU A 9 20.35 -38.13 25.12
C LEU A 9 18.92 -38.27 24.53
N SER A 10 17.90 -38.23 25.40
CA SER A 10 16.51 -38.09 24.97
C SER A 10 16.23 -36.66 24.55
N ALA A 11 16.09 -36.42 23.26
CA ALA A 11 15.60 -35.16 22.73
C ALA A 11 14.09 -35.05 22.98
N ILE A 12 13.71 -34.22 23.94
CA ILE A 12 12.30 -33.86 24.17
C ILE A 12 11.90 -32.87 23.06
N PHE A 13 11.16 -33.35 22.06
CA PHE A 13 10.47 -32.51 21.10
C PHE A 13 9.26 -31.88 21.79
N VAL A 14 9.39 -30.60 22.21
CA VAL A 14 8.25 -29.78 22.62
C VAL A 14 7.51 -29.37 21.34
N LEU A 15 6.45 -30.10 21.00
CA LEU A 15 5.48 -29.63 20.01
C LEU A 15 4.82 -28.37 20.58
N GLN A 16 5.27 -27.21 20.16
CA GLN A 16 4.51 -25.98 20.35
C GLN A 16 3.26 -26.05 19.45
N CYS A 17 2.15 -26.44 20.07
CA CYS A 17 0.83 -26.32 19.48
C CYS A 17 0.52 -24.83 19.35
N GLN A 18 0.83 -24.23 18.20
CA GLN A 18 0.31 -22.89 17.85
C GLN A 18 -1.18 -23.02 17.66
N SER A 19 -1.96 -22.63 18.67
CA SER A 19 -3.40 -22.51 18.53
C SER A 19 -3.69 -21.48 17.42
N SER A 20 -4.12 -21.93 16.27
CA SER A 20 -4.56 -21.06 15.18
C SER A 20 -5.80 -20.32 15.67
N LYS A 21 -5.66 -19.05 15.99
CA LYS A 21 -6.80 -18.20 16.31
C LYS A 21 -7.79 -18.28 15.16
N LYS A 22 -9.03 -18.72 15.46
CA LYS A 22 -10.11 -18.79 14.45
C LYS A 22 -10.34 -17.39 13.92
N THR A 23 -10.21 -17.22 12.60
CA THR A 23 -10.51 -15.94 11.94
C THR A 23 -11.99 -15.66 12.08
N MET A 24 -12.34 -14.52 12.63
CA MET A 24 -13.71 -14.04 12.67
C MET A 24 -14.04 -13.39 11.32
N LEU A 25 -15.16 -13.79 10.71
CA LEU A 25 -15.63 -13.25 9.46
C LEU A 25 -16.81 -12.30 9.68
N THR A 26 -16.96 -11.34 8.78
CA THR A 26 -18.18 -10.54 8.65
C THR A 26 -19.30 -11.38 8.01
N SER A 27 -20.52 -10.87 7.97
CA SER A 27 -21.66 -11.56 7.34
C SER A 27 -21.47 -11.82 5.85
N ASP A 28 -20.68 -11.00 5.16
CA ASP A 28 -20.36 -11.12 3.73
C ASP A 28 -19.01 -11.81 3.45
N GLY A 29 -18.39 -12.37 4.50
CA GLY A 29 -17.25 -13.30 4.39
C GLY A 29 -15.86 -12.64 4.42
N PHE A 30 -15.75 -11.36 4.82
CA PHE A 30 -14.44 -10.72 4.99
C PHE A 30 -13.87 -11.00 6.38
N PRO A 31 -12.54 -11.20 6.51
CA PRO A 31 -11.88 -11.27 7.82
C PRO A 31 -12.05 -9.93 8.56
N GLN A 32 -12.61 -9.98 9.77
CA GLN A 32 -12.85 -8.74 10.56
C GLN A 32 -11.57 -7.96 10.79
N GLU A 33 -10.44 -8.64 11.00
CA GLU A 33 -9.13 -8.01 11.18
C GLU A 33 -8.60 -7.24 9.96
N LEU A 34 -9.21 -7.41 8.79
CA LEU A 34 -8.85 -6.70 7.55
C LEU A 34 -9.84 -5.58 7.19
N VAL A 35 -10.99 -5.48 7.87
CA VAL A 35 -12.05 -4.53 7.48
C VAL A 35 -12.69 -3.78 8.65
N GLN A 36 -12.43 -4.18 9.90
CA GLN A 36 -12.97 -3.52 11.10
C GLN A 36 -11.83 -2.92 11.91
N PHE A 37 -11.74 -1.59 11.92
CA PHE A 37 -10.62 -0.87 12.51
C PHE A 37 -11.09 0.16 13.53
N ILE A 38 -10.28 0.35 14.58
CA ILE A 38 -10.41 1.43 15.55
C ILE A 38 -9.19 2.36 15.45
N PRO A 39 -9.38 3.69 15.50
CA PRO A 39 -8.28 4.64 15.41
C PRO A 39 -7.39 4.57 16.65
N TYR A 40 -6.11 4.83 16.44
CA TYR A 40 -5.20 5.10 17.55
C TYR A 40 -5.55 6.42 18.21
N LYS A 41 -5.56 6.44 19.55
CA LYS A 41 -6.01 7.61 20.32
C LYS A 41 -5.17 8.87 20.13
N ASN A 42 -3.91 8.70 19.71
CA ASN A 42 -2.96 9.81 19.52
C ASN A 42 -2.67 10.04 18.02
N ASN A 43 -3.63 9.77 17.13
CA ASN A 43 -3.53 10.18 15.73
C ASN A 43 -3.59 11.72 15.60
N PRO A 44 -2.93 12.34 14.60
CA PRO A 44 -2.06 11.69 13.62
C PRO A 44 -0.71 11.29 14.22
N VAL A 45 -0.06 10.24 13.65
CA VAL A 45 1.26 9.78 14.07
C VAL A 45 2.41 10.42 13.28
N PHE A 46 2.11 11.00 12.12
CA PHE A 46 3.05 11.78 11.32
C PHE A 46 2.29 12.82 10.51
N SER A 47 2.73 14.09 10.59
CA SER A 47 2.10 15.22 9.92
C SER A 47 3.14 16.03 9.16
N ALA A 48 2.67 16.91 8.28
CA ALA A 48 3.48 17.95 7.64
C ALA A 48 4.17 18.81 8.68
N THR A 49 5.24 19.49 8.29
CA THR A 49 5.92 20.45 9.19
C THR A 49 5.12 21.72 9.39
N GLY A 50 4.26 22.09 8.44
CA GLY A 50 3.47 23.32 8.47
C GLY A 50 4.31 24.61 8.40
N ALA A 51 5.64 24.48 8.36
CA ALA A 51 6.57 25.58 8.33
C ALA A 51 6.91 25.98 6.88
N SER A 52 7.82 26.96 6.71
CA SER A 52 8.35 27.33 5.39
C SER A 52 9.42 26.35 4.92
N THR A 53 9.10 25.06 4.96
CA THR A 53 9.97 23.96 4.53
C THR A 53 9.41 23.29 3.29
N TRP A 54 10.20 22.43 2.67
CA TRP A 54 9.82 21.70 1.47
C TRP A 54 8.64 20.73 1.71
N ASP A 55 8.46 20.21 2.93
CA ASP A 55 7.36 19.35 3.36
C ASP A 55 6.35 20.10 4.24
N LYS A 56 6.06 21.36 3.86
CA LYS A 56 5.00 22.15 4.47
C LYS A 56 3.66 21.42 4.45
N GLU A 57 3.43 20.64 3.42
CA GLU A 57 2.28 19.76 3.23
C GLU A 57 2.75 18.34 2.81
N ILE A 58 1.98 17.30 3.21
CA ILE A 58 2.27 15.88 2.91
C ILE A 58 0.97 15.15 2.57
N ARG A 59 0.23 15.63 1.63
CA ARG A 59 -1.13 15.14 1.39
C ARG A 59 -1.21 13.80 0.67
N GLU A 60 -0.29 13.54 -0.28
CA GLU A 60 -0.42 12.41 -1.20
C GLU A 60 -0.02 11.07 -0.57
N ARG A 61 -0.38 9.96 -1.21
CA ARG A 61 -0.10 8.62 -0.69
C ARG A 61 1.40 8.39 -0.54
N GLY A 62 1.84 8.21 0.71
CA GLY A 62 3.15 7.66 1.01
C GLY A 62 3.13 6.13 1.03
N TYR A 63 4.21 5.50 1.45
CA TYR A 63 4.28 4.05 1.60
C TYR A 63 5.04 3.65 2.86
N ILE A 64 4.57 2.59 3.52
CA ILE A 64 5.26 2.03 4.69
C ILE A 64 5.65 0.59 4.42
N LEU A 65 6.94 0.29 4.55
CA LEU A 65 7.46 -1.07 4.70
C LEU A 65 7.94 -1.30 6.13
N ARG A 66 7.73 -2.50 6.64
CA ARG A 66 8.36 -2.95 7.88
C ARG A 66 9.41 -4.01 7.56
N GLU A 67 10.66 -3.70 7.84
CA GLU A 67 11.82 -4.55 7.58
C GLU A 67 12.74 -4.57 8.81
N ASP A 68 13.24 -5.74 9.22
CA ASP A 68 14.14 -5.92 10.37
C ASP A 68 13.65 -5.26 11.66
N GLY A 69 12.34 -5.24 11.88
CA GLY A 69 11.71 -4.64 13.05
C GLY A 69 11.49 -3.13 12.96
N ILE A 70 11.99 -2.46 11.96
CA ILE A 70 11.87 -1.01 11.73
C ILE A 70 10.79 -0.74 10.68
N TYR A 71 10.02 0.32 10.90
CA TYR A 71 9.09 0.87 9.91
C TYR A 71 9.80 1.95 9.10
N HIS A 72 9.72 1.86 7.80
CA HIS A 72 10.27 2.79 6.82
C HIS A 72 9.12 3.47 6.12
N LEU A 73 9.04 4.78 6.23
CA LEU A 73 8.02 5.62 5.59
C LEU A 73 8.68 6.45 4.50
N TRP A 74 8.23 6.31 3.28
CA TRP A 74 8.44 7.26 2.19
C TRP A 74 7.19 8.13 2.08
N TYR A 75 7.36 9.43 1.96
CA TYR A 75 6.26 10.38 1.89
C TYR A 75 6.53 11.49 0.90
N THR A 76 5.48 12.00 0.32
CA THR A 76 5.52 13.15 -0.57
C THR A 76 5.45 14.44 0.22
N GLY A 77 6.36 15.37 -0.05
CA GLY A 77 6.35 16.70 0.57
C GLY A 77 6.32 17.81 -0.49
N TYR A 78 5.61 18.90 -0.20
CA TYR A 78 5.49 20.03 -1.10
C TYR A 78 5.12 21.32 -0.35
N THR A 79 5.37 22.49 -1.00
CA THR A 79 5.13 23.80 -0.39
C THR A 79 3.73 24.36 -0.66
N ASN A 80 3.16 24.02 -1.83
CA ASN A 80 1.79 24.33 -2.24
C ASN A 80 1.35 23.33 -3.32
N ILE A 81 0.06 23.29 -3.64
CA ILE A 81 -0.51 22.26 -4.55
C ILE A 81 0.16 22.23 -5.94
N ASP A 82 0.58 23.37 -6.46
CA ASP A 82 1.19 23.50 -7.78
C ASP A 82 2.71 23.26 -7.78
N SER A 83 3.33 23.12 -6.58
CA SER A 83 4.77 22.88 -6.50
C SER A 83 5.13 21.44 -6.79
N VAL A 84 6.39 21.23 -7.20
CA VAL A 84 6.93 19.90 -7.41
C VAL A 84 6.81 19.06 -6.13
N LYS A 85 6.41 17.83 -6.27
CA LYS A 85 6.28 16.84 -5.20
C LYS A 85 7.62 16.14 -5.01
N TRP A 86 8.25 16.33 -3.86
CA TRP A 86 9.53 15.75 -3.52
C TRP A 86 9.39 14.58 -2.55
N LEU A 87 10.37 13.67 -2.60
CA LEU A 87 10.38 12.48 -1.78
C LEU A 87 11.08 12.71 -0.44
N GLY A 88 10.38 12.43 0.65
CA GLY A 88 10.92 12.37 1.99
C GLY A 88 11.00 10.96 2.54
N TYR A 89 11.77 10.80 3.61
CA TYR A 89 11.95 9.54 4.30
C TYR A 89 11.94 9.73 5.82
N ALA A 90 11.30 8.80 6.50
CA ALA A 90 11.29 8.71 7.96
C ALA A 90 11.32 7.25 8.41
N THR A 91 11.78 7.03 9.64
CA THR A 91 11.80 5.71 10.26
C THR A 91 11.12 5.72 11.61
N SER A 92 10.61 4.56 12.04
CA SER A 92 10.05 4.37 13.36
C SER A 92 10.33 2.97 13.89
N PRO A 93 10.74 2.80 15.16
CA PRO A 93 10.90 1.49 15.78
C PRO A 93 9.55 0.85 16.17
N ASP A 94 8.50 1.63 16.29
CA ASP A 94 7.20 1.21 16.84
C ASP A 94 6.00 1.51 15.93
N GLY A 95 6.20 2.28 14.82
CA GLY A 95 5.16 2.69 13.89
C GLY A 95 4.27 3.84 14.37
N TYR A 96 4.65 4.52 15.46
CA TYR A 96 3.95 5.69 16.02
C TYR A 96 4.85 6.89 16.15
N ASN A 97 6.08 6.67 16.64
CA ASN A 97 7.08 7.71 16.84
C ASN A 97 8.03 7.71 15.66
N TRP A 98 7.92 8.71 14.81
CA TRP A 98 8.66 8.80 13.57
C TRP A 98 9.80 9.80 13.66
N THR A 99 10.94 9.42 13.12
CA THR A 99 12.11 10.28 12.98
C THR A 99 12.35 10.55 11.50
N ARG A 100 12.22 11.82 11.07
CA ARG A 100 12.57 12.25 9.73
C ARG A 100 14.06 12.06 9.48
N TYR A 101 14.41 11.62 8.27
CA TYR A 101 15.79 11.58 7.85
C TYR A 101 16.36 13.01 7.79
N LYS A 102 17.57 13.20 8.33
CA LYS A 102 18.14 14.55 8.51
C LYS A 102 18.46 15.26 7.18
N GLU A 103 18.69 14.48 6.12
CA GLU A 103 19.07 14.99 4.79
C GLU A 103 17.89 14.97 3.82
N ASN A 104 16.65 15.01 4.33
CA ASN A 104 15.46 15.19 3.50
C ASN A 104 15.45 16.55 2.78
N PRO A 105 14.91 16.61 1.54
CA PRO A 105 14.30 15.52 0.78
C PRO A 105 15.36 14.57 0.21
N ILE A 106 15.07 13.26 0.21
CA ILE A 106 15.97 12.23 -0.32
C ILE A 106 15.95 12.14 -1.86
N TYR A 107 14.96 12.74 -2.51
CA TYR A 107 14.89 12.88 -3.96
C TYR A 107 14.11 14.16 -4.31
N ASN A 108 14.72 15.04 -5.09
CA ASN A 108 14.18 16.35 -5.48
C ASN A 108 14.46 16.69 -6.97
N LEU A 109 14.84 15.69 -7.76
CA LEU A 109 15.16 15.86 -9.19
C LEU A 109 13.92 15.74 -10.08
N GLY A 110 12.80 15.28 -9.55
CA GLY A 110 11.56 15.09 -10.26
C GLY A 110 10.35 15.06 -9.34
N TRP A 111 9.19 14.82 -9.93
CA TRP A 111 7.91 14.72 -9.25
C TRP A 111 7.68 13.29 -8.76
N VAL A 112 7.38 13.11 -7.49
CA VAL A 112 7.13 11.80 -6.86
C VAL A 112 5.95 11.90 -5.92
N GLU A 113 4.82 11.28 -6.28
CA GLU A 113 3.65 11.14 -5.42
C GLU A 113 3.00 9.77 -5.60
N ASP A 114 2.02 9.45 -4.80
CA ASP A 114 1.29 8.16 -4.83
C ASP A 114 2.19 6.92 -4.88
N ILE A 115 3.06 6.86 -3.90
CA ILE A 115 4.20 5.95 -3.83
C ILE A 115 3.77 4.51 -3.52
N CYS A 116 4.38 3.54 -4.21
CA CYS A 116 4.42 2.13 -3.86
C CYS A 116 5.87 1.64 -3.85
N VAL A 117 6.31 0.94 -2.81
CA VAL A 117 7.66 0.39 -2.73
C VAL A 117 7.64 -1.12 -2.61
N VAL A 118 8.36 -1.81 -3.50
CA VAL A 118 8.54 -3.26 -3.50
C VAL A 118 10.02 -3.60 -3.39
N LYS A 119 10.38 -4.50 -2.47
CA LYS A 119 11.75 -5.04 -2.42
C LYS A 119 11.80 -6.39 -3.13
N SER A 120 12.73 -6.55 -4.05
CA SER A 120 13.00 -7.81 -4.74
C SER A 120 14.51 -7.95 -4.98
N GLU A 121 15.08 -9.10 -4.61
CA GLU A 121 16.49 -9.45 -4.87
C GLU A 121 17.51 -8.39 -4.40
N GLY A 122 17.23 -7.79 -3.25
CA GLY A 122 18.10 -6.76 -2.65
C GLY A 122 17.92 -5.34 -3.20
N VAL A 123 17.10 -5.16 -4.22
CA VAL A 123 16.77 -3.86 -4.81
C VAL A 123 15.38 -3.41 -4.35
N TYR A 124 15.26 -2.14 -4.01
CA TYR A 124 13.99 -1.46 -3.78
C TYR A 124 13.53 -0.80 -5.08
N TYR A 125 12.33 -1.13 -5.50
CA TYR A 125 11.64 -0.53 -6.65
C TYR A 125 10.54 0.37 -6.11
N MET A 126 10.60 1.64 -6.45
CA MET A 126 9.53 2.59 -6.16
C MET A 126 8.77 2.85 -7.44
N PHE A 127 7.47 2.68 -7.38
CA PHE A 127 6.54 3.09 -8.41
C PHE A 127 5.80 4.29 -7.88
N ALA A 128 5.75 5.35 -8.64
CA ALA A 128 5.18 6.60 -8.18
C ALA A 128 4.43 7.28 -9.34
N GLU A 129 3.56 8.19 -8.97
CA GLU A 129 2.96 9.09 -9.91
C GLU A 129 3.87 10.29 -10.13
N GLY A 130 4.11 10.63 -11.38
CA GLY A 130 4.88 11.77 -11.83
C GLY A 130 4.00 12.92 -12.30
N LYS A 131 4.63 13.96 -12.80
CA LYS A 131 3.93 15.13 -13.34
C LYS A 131 2.99 14.73 -14.48
N GLY A 132 1.73 15.18 -14.38
CA GLY A 132 0.70 14.88 -15.38
C GLY A 132 0.15 13.47 -15.24
N ASP A 133 0.09 12.98 -14.02
CA ASP A 133 -0.52 11.71 -13.61
C ASP A 133 0.04 10.53 -14.41
N THR A 134 1.36 10.47 -14.56
CA THR A 134 2.04 9.43 -15.32
C THR A 134 2.90 8.57 -14.41
N ALA A 135 2.60 7.28 -14.35
CA ALA A 135 3.35 6.34 -13.53
C ALA A 135 4.79 6.17 -14.02
N HIS A 136 5.76 6.26 -13.10
CA HIS A 136 7.18 6.08 -13.35
C HIS A 136 7.85 5.22 -12.28
N MET A 137 9.09 4.81 -12.50
CA MET A 137 9.82 3.93 -11.61
C MET A 137 11.16 4.52 -11.20
N LEU A 138 11.50 4.37 -9.91
CA LEU A 138 12.82 4.63 -9.37
C LEU A 138 13.37 3.35 -8.70
N THR A 139 14.70 3.23 -8.61
CA THR A 139 15.35 2.11 -7.93
C THR A 139 16.34 2.58 -6.88
N SER A 140 16.54 1.79 -5.83
CA SER A 140 17.49 2.04 -4.76
C SER A 140 18.02 0.71 -4.19
N THR A 141 19.25 0.70 -3.70
CA THR A 141 19.82 -0.44 -2.95
C THR A 141 19.86 -0.20 -1.45
N ASP A 142 19.58 1.04 -1.00
CA ASP A 142 19.72 1.45 0.40
C ASP A 142 18.50 2.21 0.97
N ARG A 143 17.43 2.39 0.17
CA ARG A 143 16.19 3.10 0.55
C ARG A 143 16.28 4.63 0.55
N ILE A 144 17.48 5.19 0.41
CA ILE A 144 17.76 6.63 0.52
C ILE A 144 18.16 7.22 -0.84
N HIS A 145 19.08 6.58 -1.55
CA HIS A 145 19.55 7.06 -2.83
C HIS A 145 18.75 6.39 -3.96
N TRP A 146 17.97 7.19 -4.65
CA TRP A 146 17.05 6.74 -5.69
C TRP A 146 17.52 7.18 -7.06
N THR A 147 17.41 6.29 -8.03
CA THR A 147 17.76 6.53 -9.44
C THR A 147 16.51 6.35 -10.29
N GLU A 148 16.14 7.40 -11.03
CA GLU A 148 15.03 7.39 -11.97
C GLU A 148 15.27 6.41 -13.12
N GLN A 149 14.25 5.61 -13.42
CA GLN A 149 14.26 4.63 -14.51
C GLN A 149 13.35 5.04 -15.68
N GLY A 150 12.51 6.07 -15.48
CA GLY A 150 11.58 6.61 -16.46
C GLY A 150 10.14 6.12 -16.31
N ASN A 151 9.30 6.62 -17.21
CA ASN A 151 7.88 6.30 -17.23
C ASN A 151 7.63 4.83 -17.58
N LEU A 152 6.56 4.25 -17.04
CA LEU A 152 6.16 2.89 -17.36
C LEU A 152 5.60 2.80 -18.80
N ASP A 153 6.09 1.84 -19.58
CA ASP A 153 5.53 1.51 -20.89
C ASP A 153 4.33 0.56 -20.70
N ILE A 154 3.15 1.14 -20.50
CA ILE A 154 1.91 0.39 -20.33
C ILE A 154 1.23 0.23 -21.70
N ARG A 155 0.82 -1.00 -22.00
CA ARG A 155 0.23 -1.38 -23.28
C ARG A 155 -1.12 -2.06 -23.10
N ARG A 156 -1.93 -1.99 -24.11
CA ARG A 156 -3.19 -2.71 -24.22
C ARG A 156 -2.96 -4.23 -24.22
N ALA A 157 -4.02 -5.00 -24.01
CA ALA A 157 -3.97 -6.46 -24.03
C ALA A 157 -3.46 -7.04 -25.36
N ASP A 158 -3.64 -6.32 -26.47
CA ASP A 158 -3.11 -6.67 -27.80
C ASP A 158 -1.64 -6.26 -28.03
N GLY A 159 -0.98 -5.65 -27.01
CA GLY A 159 0.40 -5.18 -27.08
C GLY A 159 0.60 -3.80 -27.70
N ASN A 160 -0.44 -3.17 -28.22
CA ASN A 160 -0.38 -1.81 -28.75
C ASN A 160 -0.28 -0.79 -27.59
N SER A 161 0.32 0.38 -27.86
CA SER A 161 0.36 1.47 -26.89
C SER A 161 -1.04 1.88 -26.46
N ILE A 162 -1.23 2.18 -25.18
CA ILE A 162 -2.48 2.82 -24.73
C ILE A 162 -2.56 4.25 -25.23
N SER A 163 -3.77 4.79 -25.37
CA SER A 163 -3.97 6.20 -25.71
C SER A 163 -3.31 7.09 -24.66
N LYS A 164 -2.82 8.26 -25.11
CA LYS A 164 -2.34 9.29 -24.18
C LYS A 164 -3.44 9.66 -23.19
N GLY A 165 -3.09 9.87 -21.95
CA GLY A 165 -4.00 10.24 -20.86
C GLY A 165 -3.32 10.02 -19.54
N SER A 166 -4.01 10.43 -18.48
CA SER A 166 -3.60 10.15 -17.10
C SER A 166 -3.67 8.66 -16.83
N PHE A 167 -2.62 8.08 -16.27
CA PHE A 167 -2.57 6.73 -15.71
C PHE A 167 -1.57 6.73 -14.56
N GLY A 168 -2.07 7.04 -13.41
CA GLY A 168 -1.32 7.29 -12.19
C GLY A 168 -1.60 6.28 -11.09
N THR A 169 -1.33 6.70 -9.88
CA THR A 169 -1.55 6.00 -8.62
C THR A 169 -1.13 4.52 -8.68
N PRO A 170 0.13 4.22 -9.09
CA PRO A 170 0.56 2.85 -9.33
C PRO A 170 0.66 2.07 -8.01
N PHE A 171 0.11 0.86 -7.97
CA PHE A 171 0.45 -0.14 -6.97
C PHE A 171 1.02 -1.38 -7.67
N VAL A 172 2.19 -1.85 -7.21
CA VAL A 172 2.87 -3.00 -7.80
C VAL A 172 3.10 -4.08 -6.76
N MET A 173 2.91 -5.32 -7.16
CA MET A 173 3.29 -6.51 -6.40
C MET A 173 3.98 -7.53 -7.29
N LYS A 174 4.83 -8.39 -6.69
CA LYS A 174 5.48 -9.51 -7.37
C LYS A 174 4.97 -10.83 -6.79
N GLU A 175 4.51 -11.74 -7.65
CA GLU A 175 4.27 -13.12 -7.29
C GLU A 175 5.05 -14.04 -8.22
N LYS A 176 5.94 -14.88 -7.65
CA LYS A 176 6.89 -15.71 -8.42
C LYS A 176 7.72 -14.83 -9.36
N ASP A 177 7.64 -15.09 -10.65
CA ASP A 177 8.42 -14.40 -11.68
C ASP A 177 7.59 -13.35 -12.45
N LEU A 178 6.42 -12.99 -11.95
CA LEU A 178 5.51 -12.06 -12.59
C LEU A 178 5.24 -10.85 -11.70
N TRP A 179 5.32 -9.67 -12.29
CA TRP A 179 4.96 -8.41 -11.69
C TRP A 179 3.55 -8.02 -12.11
N TYR A 180 2.77 -7.50 -11.18
CA TYR A 180 1.40 -7.05 -11.34
C TYR A 180 1.34 -5.57 -11.01
N LEU A 181 0.85 -4.75 -11.93
CA LEU A 181 0.65 -3.30 -11.78
C LEU A 181 -0.84 -3.02 -11.77
N PHE A 182 -1.34 -2.47 -10.69
CA PHE A 182 -2.64 -1.83 -10.64
C PHE A 182 -2.42 -0.33 -10.82
N TYR A 183 -3.15 0.27 -11.74
CA TYR A 183 -3.07 1.70 -12.04
C TYR A 183 -4.46 2.24 -12.35
N GLU A 184 -4.67 3.52 -12.13
CA GLU A 184 -5.92 4.19 -12.47
C GLU A 184 -5.82 4.89 -13.82
N ARG A 185 -6.97 5.26 -14.40
CA ARG A 185 -7.08 6.13 -15.56
C ARG A 185 -8.15 7.17 -15.26
N GLU A 186 -7.72 8.42 -15.06
CA GLU A 186 -8.60 9.55 -14.72
C GLU A 186 -9.49 9.26 -13.49
N ASP A 187 -8.99 8.44 -12.55
CA ASP A 187 -9.71 7.94 -11.36
C ASP A 187 -11.03 7.19 -11.64
N LEU A 188 -11.33 6.88 -12.90
CA LEU A 188 -12.60 6.25 -13.30
C LEU A 188 -12.65 4.74 -13.07
N GLY A 189 -11.53 4.14 -12.77
CA GLY A 189 -11.41 2.70 -12.55
C GLY A 189 -9.97 2.29 -12.31
N ILE A 190 -9.80 1.02 -11.97
CA ILE A 190 -8.50 0.39 -11.71
C ILE A 190 -8.27 -0.68 -12.77
N TRP A 191 -7.18 -0.55 -13.51
CA TRP A 191 -6.71 -1.53 -14.51
C TRP A 191 -5.62 -2.41 -13.92
N LEU A 192 -5.40 -3.57 -14.53
CA LEU A 192 -4.34 -4.50 -14.18
C LEU A 192 -3.48 -4.78 -15.41
N ALA A 193 -2.19 -4.52 -15.28
CA ALA A 193 -1.17 -4.92 -16.24
C ALA A 193 -0.15 -5.85 -15.59
N THR A 194 0.56 -6.63 -16.40
CA THR A 194 1.63 -7.51 -15.94
C THR A 194 2.92 -7.27 -16.70
N SER A 195 4.06 -7.55 -16.04
CA SER A 195 5.38 -7.49 -16.64
C SER A 195 6.27 -8.62 -16.13
N LYS A 196 7.17 -9.11 -16.98
CA LYS A 196 8.23 -10.06 -16.61
C LYS A 196 9.57 -9.39 -16.35
N ASP A 197 9.76 -8.19 -16.87
CA ASP A 197 11.06 -7.52 -16.95
C ASP A 197 11.06 -6.08 -16.43
N LEU A 198 9.90 -5.59 -15.97
CA LEU A 198 9.66 -4.20 -15.53
C LEU A 198 9.76 -3.15 -16.65
N LYS A 199 9.96 -3.55 -17.88
CA LYS A 199 10.12 -2.63 -19.04
C LYS A 199 8.80 -2.44 -19.77
N ILE A 200 8.12 -3.54 -20.08
CA ILE A 200 6.84 -3.53 -20.77
C ILE A 200 5.78 -4.09 -19.84
N TRP A 201 4.71 -3.33 -19.67
CA TRP A 201 3.55 -3.70 -18.90
C TRP A 201 2.36 -3.91 -19.83
N THR A 202 1.83 -5.12 -19.91
CA THR A 202 0.71 -5.44 -20.80
C THR A 202 -0.54 -5.65 -19.97
N ASN A 203 -1.61 -4.94 -20.34
CA ASN A 203 -2.92 -5.11 -19.70
C ASN A 203 -3.38 -6.56 -19.81
N VAL A 204 -3.93 -7.10 -18.72
CA VAL A 204 -4.57 -8.42 -18.75
C VAL A 204 -5.88 -8.38 -19.52
N GLN A 205 -6.55 -7.23 -19.46
CA GLN A 205 -7.74 -6.87 -20.24
C GLN A 205 -7.80 -5.34 -20.37
N ASP A 206 -8.48 -4.84 -21.39
CA ASP A 206 -8.58 -3.39 -21.62
C ASP A 206 -9.72 -2.72 -20.85
N GLU A 207 -10.55 -3.52 -20.16
CA GLU A 207 -11.56 -3.03 -19.23
C GLU A 207 -10.97 -2.97 -17.81
N PRO A 208 -11.43 -2.04 -16.95
CA PRO A 208 -10.98 -1.98 -15.56
C PRO A 208 -11.39 -3.23 -14.79
N VAL A 209 -10.50 -3.72 -13.92
CA VAL A 209 -10.76 -4.86 -13.03
C VAL A 209 -11.60 -4.45 -11.81
N LEU A 210 -11.54 -3.17 -11.40
CA LEU A 210 -12.44 -2.60 -10.41
C LEU A 210 -12.94 -1.25 -10.92
N LYS A 211 -14.27 -1.11 -11.02
CA LYS A 211 -14.92 0.11 -11.52
C LYS A 211 -15.37 0.99 -10.35
N MET A 212 -15.41 2.30 -10.59
CA MET A 212 -16.12 3.21 -9.71
C MET A 212 -17.63 2.86 -9.66
N GLY A 213 -18.32 3.29 -8.60
CA GLY A 213 -19.73 2.96 -8.37
C GLY A 213 -20.04 1.45 -8.34
N PRO A 214 -21.29 1.05 -8.23
CA PRO A 214 -22.49 1.91 -8.09
C PRO A 214 -22.70 2.46 -6.67
N GLU A 215 -21.81 2.13 -5.72
CA GLU A 215 -21.95 2.53 -4.33
C GLU A 215 -21.70 4.05 -4.16
N SER A 216 -22.38 4.67 -3.19
CA SER A 216 -22.29 6.13 -3.00
C SER A 216 -20.89 6.59 -2.59
N TYR A 217 -20.12 5.77 -1.86
CA TYR A 217 -18.79 6.12 -1.36
C TYR A 217 -17.70 6.11 -2.43
N ASP A 218 -17.93 5.47 -3.59
CA ASP A 218 -16.95 5.38 -4.68
C ASP A 218 -17.53 5.77 -6.05
N GLN A 219 -18.48 6.69 -6.02
CA GLN A 219 -19.25 7.07 -7.20
C GLN A 219 -18.43 7.88 -8.23
N TYR A 220 -17.39 8.60 -7.80
CA TYR A 220 -16.70 9.56 -8.65
C TYR A 220 -15.20 9.32 -8.82
N ALA A 221 -14.59 8.51 -7.98
CA ALA A 221 -13.19 8.16 -8.14
C ALA A 221 -12.82 6.86 -7.42
N VAL A 222 -11.87 6.09 -7.98
CA VAL A 222 -11.26 4.92 -7.35
C VAL A 222 -9.82 4.75 -7.80
N ALA A 223 -8.89 4.47 -6.87
CA ALA A 223 -7.54 4.05 -7.20
C ALA A 223 -6.97 3.07 -6.16
N MET A 224 -6.18 2.08 -6.62
CA MET A 224 -5.63 1.02 -5.76
C MET A 224 -4.45 1.53 -4.95
N ASN A 225 -4.49 1.33 -3.63
CA ASN A 225 -3.39 1.69 -2.75
C ASN A 225 -2.48 0.50 -2.45
N GLN A 226 -3.08 -0.66 -2.19
CA GLN A 226 -2.34 -1.86 -1.86
C GLN A 226 -3.19 -3.11 -2.06
N VAL A 227 -2.56 -4.20 -2.49
CA VAL A 227 -3.14 -5.54 -2.46
C VAL A 227 -2.34 -6.41 -1.51
N VAL A 228 -3.02 -7.05 -0.57
CA VAL A 228 -2.41 -8.01 0.37
C VAL A 228 -2.99 -9.41 0.16
N LYS A 229 -2.13 -10.41 0.21
CA LYS A 229 -2.58 -11.81 0.16
C LYS A 229 -2.81 -12.32 1.58
N TYR A 230 -4.02 -12.79 1.85
CA TYR A 230 -4.39 -13.35 3.14
C TYR A 230 -5.19 -14.63 2.96
N LYS A 231 -4.70 -15.75 3.51
CA LYS A 231 -5.33 -17.08 3.43
C LYS A 231 -5.72 -17.49 2.00
N GLY A 232 -4.85 -17.23 1.04
CA GLY A 232 -5.03 -17.62 -0.35
C GLY A 232 -5.86 -16.67 -1.21
N ARG A 233 -6.46 -15.63 -0.62
CA ARG A 233 -7.23 -14.60 -1.32
C ARG A 233 -6.51 -13.27 -1.32
N TYR A 234 -6.88 -12.37 -2.24
CA TYR A 234 -6.32 -11.02 -2.38
C TYR A 234 -7.31 -9.99 -1.83
N TYR A 235 -6.81 -9.08 -0.99
CA TYR A 235 -7.59 -7.98 -0.42
C TYR A 235 -6.98 -6.67 -0.91
N GLY A 236 -7.71 -5.94 -1.75
CA GLY A 236 -7.31 -4.65 -2.31
C GLY A 236 -7.83 -3.52 -1.42
N TYR A 237 -6.90 -2.72 -0.88
CA TYR A 237 -7.22 -1.45 -0.26
C TYR A 237 -7.17 -0.39 -1.34
N TYR A 238 -8.23 0.39 -1.47
CA TYR A 238 -8.33 1.43 -2.49
C TYR A 238 -8.92 2.70 -1.88
N HIS A 239 -8.50 3.84 -2.40
CA HIS A 239 -9.17 5.08 -2.04
C HIS A 239 -10.30 5.37 -3.04
N ALA A 240 -11.28 6.12 -2.56
CA ALA A 240 -12.44 6.47 -3.36
C ALA A 240 -13.03 7.80 -2.93
N SER A 241 -13.75 8.47 -3.85
CA SER A 241 -14.49 9.67 -3.55
C SER A 241 -15.98 9.51 -3.85
N ALA A 242 -16.80 9.97 -2.89
CA ALA A 242 -18.24 10.12 -3.02
C ALA A 242 -18.64 11.43 -3.72
N PHE A 243 -17.69 12.32 -4.01
CA PHE A 243 -17.91 13.69 -4.45
C PHE A 243 -17.29 13.94 -5.81
N LYS A 244 -18.04 14.63 -6.68
CA LYS A 244 -17.62 14.92 -8.05
C LYS A 244 -16.38 15.83 -8.15
N ASP A 245 -16.17 16.67 -7.16
CA ASP A 245 -15.03 17.58 -7.05
C ASP A 245 -13.90 17.03 -6.18
N TRP A 246 -14.01 15.76 -5.75
CA TRP A 246 -12.99 15.00 -5.01
C TRP A 246 -12.49 15.67 -3.72
N HIS A 247 -13.33 16.52 -3.10
CA HIS A 247 -12.93 17.23 -1.90
C HIS A 247 -12.79 16.35 -0.65
N GLU A 248 -13.32 15.13 -0.68
CA GLU A 248 -13.23 14.17 0.41
C GLU A 248 -12.97 12.76 -0.11
N TRP A 249 -12.06 12.05 0.55
CA TRP A 249 -11.61 10.72 0.21
C TRP A 249 -11.83 9.73 1.35
N SER A 250 -11.95 8.45 1.00
CA SER A 250 -12.14 7.36 1.94
C SER A 250 -11.22 6.17 1.63
N THR A 251 -11.00 5.30 2.63
CA THR A 251 -10.31 4.02 2.46
C THR A 251 -11.35 2.90 2.40
N ASN A 252 -11.23 2.06 1.39
CA ASN A 252 -12.16 0.99 1.08
C ASN A 252 -11.43 -0.33 0.87
N VAL A 253 -12.15 -1.45 0.90
CA VAL A 253 -11.61 -2.80 0.70
C VAL A 253 -12.46 -3.58 -0.29
N ALA A 254 -11.80 -4.32 -1.17
CA ALA A 254 -12.41 -5.33 -2.01
C ALA A 254 -11.62 -6.64 -1.91
N VAL A 255 -12.23 -7.78 -2.23
CA VAL A 255 -11.62 -9.10 -2.22
C VAL A 255 -11.69 -9.74 -3.58
N SER A 256 -10.63 -10.47 -3.97
CA SER A 256 -10.54 -11.23 -5.21
C SER A 256 -9.87 -12.58 -4.97
N ASP A 257 -10.21 -13.58 -5.77
CA ASP A 257 -9.54 -14.87 -5.82
C ASP A 257 -8.49 -14.95 -6.95
N ASP A 258 -8.57 -14.05 -7.94
CA ASP A 258 -7.81 -14.12 -9.20
C ASP A 258 -7.19 -12.77 -9.66
N LEU A 259 -7.35 -11.68 -8.88
CA LEU A 259 -6.95 -10.30 -9.20
C LEU A 259 -7.76 -9.63 -10.34
N LEU A 260 -8.69 -10.34 -10.96
CA LEU A 260 -9.52 -9.84 -12.07
C LEU A 260 -10.93 -9.50 -11.61
N HIS A 261 -11.51 -10.37 -10.78
CA HIS A 261 -12.89 -10.23 -10.31
C HIS A 261 -12.88 -9.81 -8.85
N TRP A 262 -13.35 -8.59 -8.58
CA TRP A 262 -13.32 -8.00 -7.25
C TRP A 262 -14.73 -7.85 -6.68
N LYS A 263 -14.90 -8.29 -5.43
CA LYS A 263 -16.11 -8.06 -4.63
C LYS A 263 -15.82 -6.98 -3.58
N LYS A 264 -16.50 -5.85 -3.66
CA LYS A 264 -16.39 -4.77 -2.66
C LYS A 264 -16.97 -5.22 -1.32
N TYR A 265 -16.36 -4.79 -0.23
CA TYR A 265 -16.86 -5.02 1.12
C TYR A 265 -18.14 -4.22 1.35
N ALA A 266 -19.21 -4.89 1.82
CA ALA A 266 -20.49 -4.24 2.06
C ALA A 266 -20.48 -3.16 3.16
N GLY A 267 -19.47 -3.21 4.05
CA GLY A 267 -19.27 -2.22 5.12
C GLY A 267 -18.32 -1.08 4.76
N ASN A 268 -17.98 -0.89 3.48
CA ASN A 268 -17.19 0.27 3.05
C ASN A 268 -17.94 1.59 3.30
N PRO A 269 -17.22 2.71 3.55
CA PRO A 269 -15.76 2.79 3.73
C PRO A 269 -15.30 2.19 5.06
N VAL A 270 -14.13 1.52 5.07
CA VAL A 270 -13.51 1.04 6.32
C VAL A 270 -12.90 2.18 7.14
N VAL A 271 -12.53 3.27 6.48
CA VAL A 271 -12.16 4.56 7.09
C VAL A 271 -12.68 5.69 6.20
N GLY A 272 -13.45 6.61 6.76
CA GLY A 272 -13.99 7.81 6.10
C GLY A 272 -13.37 9.11 6.62
N ASN A 273 -14.12 10.21 6.50
CA ASN A 273 -13.76 11.53 7.02
C ASN A 273 -12.44 12.05 6.43
N ASN A 274 -12.30 11.98 5.12
CA ASN A 274 -11.11 12.42 4.39
C ASN A 274 -9.83 11.74 4.86
N LYS A 275 -9.92 10.44 5.22
CA LYS A 275 -8.78 9.59 5.59
C LYS A 275 -8.68 8.44 4.59
N SER A 276 -7.77 8.59 3.64
CA SER A 276 -7.61 7.68 2.52
C SER A 276 -6.20 7.15 2.37
N SER A 277 -5.93 6.51 1.25
CA SER A 277 -4.61 5.96 0.88
C SER A 277 -4.14 4.90 1.88
N GLY A 278 -5.01 3.92 2.13
CA GLY A 278 -4.82 2.88 3.14
C GLY A 278 -3.68 1.93 2.81
N ILE A 279 -2.71 1.79 3.73
CA ILE A 279 -1.59 0.83 3.66
C ILE A 279 -1.67 -0.09 4.88
N LEU A 280 -1.85 -1.37 4.64
CA LEU A 280 -1.89 -2.40 5.68
C LEU A 280 -0.49 -2.96 5.93
N VAL A 281 -0.03 -2.88 7.17
CA VAL A 281 1.29 -3.39 7.59
C VAL A 281 1.11 -4.48 8.64
N ASN A 282 1.71 -5.65 8.42
CA ASN A 282 1.79 -6.70 9.42
C ASN A 282 3.03 -6.49 10.30
N ASP A 283 2.85 -6.29 11.61
CA ASP A 283 3.95 -6.07 12.55
C ASP A 283 4.52 -7.37 13.15
N GLY A 284 4.06 -8.51 12.63
CA GLY A 284 4.41 -9.86 13.13
C GLY A 284 3.50 -10.35 14.27
N LYS A 285 2.67 -9.49 14.84
CA LYS A 285 1.69 -9.79 15.89
C LYS A 285 0.26 -9.52 15.46
N ARG A 286 0.05 -8.45 14.67
CA ARG A 286 -1.24 -7.99 14.16
C ARG A 286 -1.06 -7.12 12.93
N TYR A 287 -2.15 -6.86 12.26
CA TYR A 287 -2.21 -5.85 11.22
C TYR A 287 -2.35 -4.44 11.82
N ARG A 288 -1.86 -3.45 11.10
CA ARG A 288 -2.09 -2.02 11.32
C ARG A 288 -2.45 -1.41 9.98
N LEU A 289 -3.56 -0.72 9.92
CA LEU A 289 -3.92 0.08 8.76
C LEU A 289 -3.41 1.50 8.97
N TYR A 290 -2.62 2.00 8.05
CA TYR A 290 -2.22 3.40 8.00
C TYR A 290 -2.99 4.09 6.88
N THR A 291 -3.57 5.26 7.15
CA THR A 291 -4.05 6.16 6.11
C THR A 291 -3.01 7.25 5.90
N MET A 292 -2.76 7.64 4.65
CA MET A 292 -1.67 8.54 4.28
C MET A 292 -2.14 9.93 3.84
N HIS A 293 -3.45 10.14 3.73
CA HIS A 293 -4.05 11.38 3.30
C HIS A 293 -4.99 11.93 4.38
N PRO A 294 -4.90 13.24 4.73
CA PRO A 294 -3.85 14.22 4.41
C PRO A 294 -2.65 14.13 5.36
N GLU A 295 -2.67 13.19 6.29
CA GLU A 295 -1.67 12.93 7.32
C GLU A 295 -1.59 11.44 7.57
N VAL A 296 -0.53 10.98 8.22
CA VAL A 296 -0.43 9.56 8.58
C VAL A 296 -1.20 9.29 9.87
N ASN A 297 -2.26 8.51 9.74
CA ASN A 297 -3.02 7.98 10.87
C ASN A 297 -2.87 6.47 10.93
N VAL A 298 -2.95 5.89 12.12
CA VAL A 298 -2.89 4.45 12.32
C VAL A 298 -4.14 3.92 13.00
N TYR A 299 -4.57 2.76 12.55
CA TYR A 299 -5.77 2.06 13.03
C TYR A 299 -5.42 0.61 13.35
N PHE A 300 -6.13 0.05 14.31
CA PHE A 300 -5.96 -1.35 14.73
C PHE A 300 -7.22 -2.16 14.46
N PRO A 301 -7.08 -3.46 14.14
CA PRO A 301 -8.22 -4.35 14.07
C PRO A 301 -9.03 -4.29 15.37
N GLU A 302 -10.35 -4.16 15.24
CA GLU A 302 -11.26 -4.23 16.37
C GLU A 302 -11.26 -5.66 16.94
N VAL A 303 -10.74 -5.82 18.15
CA VAL A 303 -10.79 -7.11 18.85
C VAL A 303 -12.10 -7.20 19.62
N LYS A 304 -13.13 -7.80 19.03
CA LYS A 304 -14.33 -8.15 19.80
C LYS A 304 -13.95 -9.21 20.84
N LYS A 305 -14.08 -8.89 22.13
CA LYS A 305 -13.98 -9.89 23.20
C LYS A 305 -15.11 -10.89 22.98
N THR A 306 -14.78 -12.15 22.74
CA THR A 306 -15.79 -13.22 22.79
C THR A 306 -16.47 -13.16 24.15
N PRO A 307 -17.80 -13.10 24.23
CA PRO A 307 -18.48 -13.24 25.52
C PRO A 307 -18.03 -14.54 26.17
N LYS A 308 -17.64 -14.47 27.46
CA LYS A 308 -17.30 -15.65 28.25
C LYS A 308 -18.53 -16.52 28.49
#